data_e9bad519a31e1f630513f0951b45b1b6
#
_entry.id   e9bad519a31e1f630513f0951b45b1b6
#
_cell.length_a   1.000
_cell.length_b   1.000
_cell.length_c   1.000
_cell.angle_alpha   90.00
_cell.angle_beta   90.00
_cell.angle_gamma   90.00
#
_symmetry.space_group_name_H-M   'P 1'
#
loop_
_entity.id
_entity.type
_entity.pdbx_description
1 polymer ?
#
loop_
_entity_poly.entity_id
_entity_poly.type
_entity_poly.pdbx_seq_one_letter_code
_entity_poly.pdbx_strand_id
1 'polypeptide(L)'
;MSRLWDFNTDTPDVPDSSAIADALAYVDYTKVLLSTDNDGTHHISIPDGYCLDLGAIAKGYIADKIKAYLIDNGVERAIINLGGNVLCIGQKRNGSDFNIAVKKPFTETGEYMEVLHINDYSVVSSGTYERYFYSDDGTFYHHILNPATGYPYDNNLCDVTIISSESTVGDCLSTTCFVLGLDDGMKLINSLEGIEAVFMTNDGSKYYSDNAKAYIN
;
A
#
# COMPACT_ATOMS: atom_id res chain seq x y z
N MET A 1 2.23 -15.37 9.63
CA MET A 1 1.30 -14.43 10.26
C MET A 1 0.10 -14.12 9.36
N SER A 2 0.24 -13.52 8.17
CA SER A 2 -0.87 -13.16 7.27
C SER A 2 -1.81 -14.34 6.92
N ARG A 3 -1.28 -15.55 6.75
CA ARG A 3 -2.08 -16.77 6.51
C ARG A 3 -2.88 -17.25 7.72
N LEU A 4 -2.46 -16.86 8.93
CA LEU A 4 -3.16 -17.26 10.16
C LEU A 4 -4.45 -16.46 10.34
N TRP A 5 -4.40 -15.17 10.01
CA TRP A 5 -5.55 -14.28 10.10
C TRP A 5 -6.60 -14.50 9.00
N ASP A 6 -6.18 -14.96 7.81
CA ASP A 6 -7.01 -15.28 6.64
C ASP A 6 -8.19 -14.32 6.38
N PHE A 7 -7.88 -13.05 6.17
CA PHE A 7 -8.88 -12.00 5.86
C PHE A 7 -9.65 -12.23 4.55
N ASN A 8 -9.34 -13.26 3.77
CA ASN A 8 -10.00 -13.55 2.49
C ASN A 8 -11.03 -14.68 2.57
N THR A 9 -11.27 -15.27 3.76
CA THR A 9 -12.30 -16.28 3.97
C THR A 9 -13.68 -15.64 4.14
N ASP A 10 -14.74 -16.40 3.88
CA ASP A 10 -16.13 -15.97 4.11
C ASP A 10 -16.48 -15.84 5.61
N THR A 11 -15.71 -16.49 6.48
CA THR A 11 -15.91 -16.49 7.93
C THR A 11 -14.58 -16.23 8.64
N PRO A 12 -14.03 -15.00 8.53
CA PRO A 12 -12.79 -14.66 9.23
C PRO A 12 -13.03 -14.63 10.74
N ASP A 13 -12.03 -15.10 11.50
CA ASP A 13 -12.08 -15.10 12.96
C ASP A 13 -10.72 -14.67 13.54
N VAL A 14 -10.73 -14.29 14.82
CA VAL A 14 -9.52 -13.93 15.54
C VAL A 14 -8.75 -15.21 15.88
N PRO A 15 -7.49 -15.34 15.41
CA PRO A 15 -6.71 -16.55 15.74
C PRO A 15 -6.43 -16.66 17.25
N ASP A 16 -6.28 -17.89 17.72
CA ASP A 16 -5.87 -18.15 19.09
C ASP A 16 -4.56 -17.43 19.42
N SER A 17 -4.48 -16.83 20.62
CA SER A 17 -3.29 -16.09 21.05
C SER A 17 -2.02 -16.96 21.09
N SER A 18 -2.15 -18.25 21.40
CA SER A 18 -1.05 -19.21 21.31
C SER A 18 -0.56 -19.42 19.87
N ALA A 19 -1.49 -19.51 18.91
CA ALA A 19 -1.14 -19.64 17.49
C ALA A 19 -0.47 -18.36 16.95
N ILE A 20 -0.90 -17.18 17.41
CA ILE A 20 -0.24 -15.92 17.09
C ILE A 20 1.18 -15.89 17.66
N ALA A 21 1.37 -16.28 18.93
CA ALA A 21 2.69 -16.34 19.56
C ALA A 21 3.64 -17.31 18.85
N ASP A 22 3.16 -18.48 18.45
CA ASP A 22 3.93 -19.46 17.67
C ASP A 22 4.33 -18.91 16.30
N ALA A 23 3.42 -18.22 15.62
CA ALA A 23 3.69 -17.63 14.31
C ALA A 23 4.67 -16.44 14.38
N LEU A 24 4.68 -15.67 15.48
CA LEU A 24 5.63 -14.56 15.69
C LEU A 24 7.09 -15.01 15.71
N ALA A 25 7.38 -16.24 16.12
CA ALA A 25 8.73 -16.81 16.09
C ALA A 25 9.34 -16.86 14.67
N TYR A 26 8.50 -16.79 13.63
CA TYR A 26 8.88 -16.79 12.21
C TYR A 26 8.75 -15.41 11.55
N VAL A 27 8.59 -14.34 12.33
CA VAL A 27 8.48 -12.96 11.83
C VAL A 27 9.75 -12.20 12.21
N ASP A 28 10.78 -12.32 11.39
CA ASP A 28 12.05 -11.63 11.56
C ASP A 28 12.72 -11.36 10.21
N TYR A 29 12.58 -10.14 9.69
CA TYR A 29 13.16 -9.75 8.42
C TYR A 29 14.70 -9.80 8.40
N THR A 30 15.36 -9.73 9.56
CA THR A 30 16.84 -9.79 9.67
C THR A 30 17.40 -11.17 9.32
N LYS A 31 16.53 -12.19 9.26
CA LYS A 31 16.90 -13.55 8.82
C LYS A 31 16.86 -13.72 7.30
N VAL A 32 16.38 -12.72 6.57
CA VAL A 32 16.40 -12.71 5.11
C VAL A 32 17.78 -12.29 4.64
N LEU A 33 18.49 -13.19 3.95
CA LEU A 33 19.83 -12.92 3.44
C LEU A 33 19.74 -12.71 1.92
N LEU A 34 20.33 -11.62 1.45
CA LEU A 34 20.48 -11.33 0.03
C LEU A 34 21.96 -11.50 -0.35
N SER A 35 22.21 -12.18 -1.46
CA SER A 35 23.55 -12.31 -2.02
C SER A 35 23.51 -12.18 -3.55
N THR A 36 24.65 -11.89 -4.13
CA THR A 36 24.81 -11.80 -5.59
C THR A 36 26.07 -12.55 -5.97
N ASP A 37 25.95 -13.48 -6.92
CA ASP A 37 27.08 -14.24 -7.44
C ASP A 37 27.95 -13.38 -8.39
N ASN A 38 29.11 -13.91 -8.73
CA ASN A 38 30.08 -13.23 -9.62
C ASN A 38 29.53 -13.01 -11.04
N ASP A 39 28.52 -13.76 -11.48
CA ASP A 39 27.84 -13.62 -12.76
C ASP A 39 26.66 -12.63 -12.72
N GLY A 40 26.39 -12.01 -11.56
CA GLY A 40 25.29 -11.07 -11.34
C GLY A 40 23.97 -11.72 -10.93
N THR A 41 23.93 -13.04 -10.71
CA THR A 41 22.71 -13.73 -10.24
C THR A 41 22.42 -13.37 -8.80
N HIS A 42 21.20 -12.90 -8.54
CA HIS A 42 20.73 -12.55 -7.19
C HIS A 42 20.06 -13.74 -6.51
N HIS A 43 20.42 -13.95 -5.26
CA HIS A 43 19.86 -14.99 -4.41
C HIS A 43 19.20 -14.41 -3.17
N ILE A 44 18.12 -15.04 -2.74
CA ILE A 44 17.49 -14.80 -1.44
C ILE A 44 17.48 -16.10 -0.66
N SER A 45 17.91 -16.04 0.58
CA SER A 45 17.90 -17.17 1.51
C SER A 45 17.10 -16.81 2.75
N ILE A 46 16.22 -17.71 3.14
CA ILE A 46 15.38 -17.60 4.34
C ILE A 46 15.46 -18.92 5.11
N PRO A 47 15.38 -18.92 6.46
CA PRO A 47 15.37 -20.15 7.25
C PRO A 47 14.14 -21.01 6.98
N ASP A 48 14.23 -22.31 7.33
CA ASP A 48 13.09 -23.21 7.25
C ASP A 48 11.90 -22.70 8.10
N GLY A 49 10.70 -22.84 7.55
CA GLY A 49 9.46 -22.35 8.20
C GLY A 49 9.13 -20.88 7.95
N TYR A 50 10.07 -20.07 7.45
CA TYR A 50 9.81 -18.69 7.05
C TYR A 50 9.13 -18.62 5.69
N CYS A 51 8.35 -17.58 5.49
CA CYS A 51 7.75 -17.25 4.18
C CYS A 51 7.89 -15.75 3.93
N LEU A 52 8.10 -15.38 2.66
CA LEU A 52 8.01 -14.00 2.21
C LEU A 52 6.59 -13.71 1.71
N ASP A 53 6.04 -12.60 2.16
CA ASP A 53 4.80 -12.03 1.66
C ASP A 53 5.12 -10.72 0.93
N LEU A 54 4.81 -10.67 -0.35
CA LEU A 54 5.08 -9.52 -1.21
C LEU A 54 3.83 -8.64 -1.41
N GLY A 55 2.78 -8.84 -0.62
CA GLY A 55 1.48 -8.15 -0.77
C GLY A 55 1.55 -6.63 -0.73
N ALA A 56 2.53 -6.09 -0.01
CA ALA A 56 2.73 -4.65 0.15
C ALA A 56 3.66 -4.00 -0.91
N ILE A 57 4.08 -4.74 -1.95
CA ILE A 57 5.00 -4.20 -2.98
C ILE A 57 4.77 -4.79 -4.38
N ALA A 58 4.12 -5.95 -4.47
CA ALA A 58 4.03 -6.69 -5.73
C ALA A 58 3.19 -5.97 -6.78
N LYS A 59 2.09 -5.32 -6.39
CA LYS A 59 1.22 -4.59 -7.33
C LYS A 59 1.97 -3.40 -7.94
N GLY A 60 2.69 -2.63 -7.11
CA GLY A 60 3.51 -1.52 -7.57
C GLY A 60 4.58 -1.98 -8.55
N TYR A 61 5.33 -3.02 -8.21
CA TYR A 61 6.36 -3.58 -9.09
C TYR A 61 5.78 -4.07 -10.43
N ILE A 62 4.66 -4.77 -10.41
CA ILE A 62 3.99 -5.23 -11.63
C ILE A 62 3.51 -4.04 -12.47
N ALA A 63 2.94 -3.00 -11.87
CA ALA A 63 2.50 -1.81 -12.57
C ALA A 63 3.67 -1.10 -13.29
N ASP A 64 4.83 -0.95 -12.63
CA ASP A 64 6.03 -0.36 -13.23
C ASP A 64 6.56 -1.21 -14.39
N LYS A 65 6.54 -2.55 -14.28
CA LYS A 65 6.93 -3.45 -15.38
C LYS A 65 5.97 -3.36 -16.56
N ILE A 66 4.67 -3.26 -16.30
CA ILE A 66 3.67 -3.05 -17.37
C ILE A 66 3.87 -1.67 -18.01
N LYS A 67 4.11 -0.60 -17.23
CA LYS A 67 4.42 0.75 -17.74
C LYS A 67 5.60 0.71 -18.71
N ALA A 68 6.71 0.12 -18.27
CA ALA A 68 7.92 0.00 -19.12
C ALA A 68 7.62 -0.74 -20.42
N TYR A 69 6.97 -1.90 -20.34
CA TYR A 69 6.60 -2.68 -21.51
C TYR A 69 5.68 -1.90 -22.47
N LEU A 70 4.68 -1.18 -21.96
CA LEU A 70 3.78 -0.38 -22.80
C LEU A 70 4.51 0.76 -23.52
N ILE A 71 5.39 1.48 -22.79
CA ILE A 71 6.20 2.57 -23.38
C ILE A 71 7.13 2.03 -24.47
N ASP A 72 7.82 0.91 -24.24
CA ASP A 72 8.71 0.27 -25.21
C ASP A 72 7.95 -0.19 -26.49
N ASN A 73 6.64 -0.43 -26.38
CA ASN A 73 5.76 -0.77 -27.49
C ASN A 73 4.98 0.45 -28.06
N GLY A 74 5.41 1.67 -27.75
CA GLY A 74 4.89 2.89 -28.36
C GLY A 74 3.58 3.41 -27.75
N VAL A 75 3.18 2.92 -26.57
CA VAL A 75 2.00 3.44 -25.87
C VAL A 75 2.37 4.74 -25.15
N GLU A 76 1.78 5.83 -25.55
CA GLU A 76 2.02 7.16 -25.01
C GLU A 76 1.02 7.55 -23.89
N ARG A 77 -0.12 6.85 -23.81
CA ARG A 77 -1.21 7.20 -22.87
C ARG A 77 -1.91 5.95 -22.41
N ALA A 78 -1.93 5.75 -21.09
CA ALA A 78 -2.65 4.65 -20.47
C ALA A 78 -2.97 4.93 -18.99
N ILE A 79 -3.94 4.18 -18.46
CA ILE A 79 -4.14 3.98 -17.04
C ILE A 79 -3.99 2.48 -16.77
N ILE A 80 -3.09 2.13 -15.89
CA ILE A 80 -2.92 0.78 -15.35
C ILE A 80 -3.58 0.78 -13.97
N ASN A 81 -4.55 -0.12 -13.75
CA ASN A 81 -5.23 -0.25 -12.46
C ASN A 81 -5.16 -1.71 -11.99
N LEU A 82 -4.45 -1.95 -10.89
CA LEU A 82 -4.25 -3.25 -10.28
C LEU A 82 -4.92 -3.29 -8.90
N GLY A 83 -6.27 -3.27 -8.89
CA GLY A 83 -7.04 -3.34 -7.65
C GLY A 83 -6.80 -2.15 -6.72
N GLY A 84 -6.88 -0.93 -7.27
CA GLY A 84 -6.70 0.32 -6.51
C GLY A 84 -5.26 0.87 -6.52
N ASN A 85 -4.26 0.09 -6.92
CA ASN A 85 -2.96 0.62 -7.31
C ASN A 85 -3.08 1.15 -8.75
N VAL A 86 -3.06 2.46 -8.93
CA VAL A 86 -3.28 3.13 -10.21
C VAL A 86 -2.00 3.81 -10.68
N LEU A 87 -1.58 3.56 -11.93
CA LEU A 87 -0.43 4.19 -12.57
C LEU A 87 -0.86 4.79 -13.92
N CYS A 88 -0.57 6.07 -14.12
CA CYS A 88 -0.86 6.78 -15.36
C CYS A 88 0.38 6.87 -16.26
N ILE A 89 0.19 6.79 -17.57
CA ILE A 89 1.18 7.08 -18.60
C ILE A 89 0.69 8.28 -19.39
N GLY A 90 1.49 9.35 -19.44
CA GLY A 90 1.19 10.59 -20.17
C GLY A 90 -0.10 11.27 -19.72
N GLN A 91 -0.69 12.04 -20.64
CA GLN A 91 -1.91 12.81 -20.44
C GLN A 91 -3.05 12.32 -21.32
N LYS A 92 -4.28 12.76 -21.06
CA LYS A 92 -5.42 12.56 -21.97
C LYS A 92 -5.14 13.18 -23.34
N ARG A 93 -5.88 12.75 -24.38
CA ARG A 93 -5.71 13.25 -25.77
C ARG A 93 -5.86 14.77 -25.91
N ASN A 94 -6.62 15.41 -25.02
CA ASN A 94 -6.82 16.86 -25.01
C ASN A 94 -5.74 17.63 -24.23
N GLY A 95 -4.69 16.94 -23.75
CA GLY A 95 -3.59 17.53 -22.98
C GLY A 95 -3.89 17.76 -21.50
N SER A 96 -5.06 17.35 -20.99
CA SER A 96 -5.34 17.42 -19.56
C SER A 96 -4.87 16.16 -18.82
N ASP A 97 -4.61 16.29 -17.53
CA ASP A 97 -4.25 15.19 -16.66
C ASP A 97 -5.41 14.19 -16.47
N PHE A 98 -5.09 12.97 -16.08
CA PHE A 98 -6.08 11.98 -15.69
C PHE A 98 -6.67 12.35 -14.32
N ASN A 99 -7.98 12.16 -14.15
CA ASN A 99 -8.65 12.34 -12.88
C ASN A 99 -8.74 10.96 -12.19
N ILE A 100 -7.98 10.80 -11.12
CA ILE A 100 -7.94 9.57 -10.33
C ILE A 100 -8.68 9.81 -9.02
N ALA A 101 -9.82 9.15 -8.86
CA ALA A 101 -10.61 9.22 -7.64
C ALA A 101 -10.06 8.24 -6.61
N VAL A 102 -9.72 8.74 -5.44
CA VAL A 102 -9.34 7.93 -4.27
C VAL A 102 -10.62 7.57 -3.53
N LYS A 103 -10.85 6.27 -3.33
CA LYS A 103 -12.06 5.75 -2.68
C LYS A 103 -12.16 6.28 -1.25
N LYS A 104 -13.34 6.68 -0.84
CA LYS A 104 -13.61 7.02 0.56
C LYS A 104 -13.72 5.73 1.38
N PRO A 105 -12.97 5.59 2.48
CA PRO A 105 -13.06 4.44 3.37
C PRO A 105 -14.48 4.16 3.87
N PHE A 106 -14.83 2.88 4.02
CA PHE A 106 -16.10 2.40 4.60
C PHE A 106 -17.38 2.92 3.95
N THR A 107 -17.32 3.38 2.69
CA THR A 107 -18.50 3.83 1.95
C THR A 107 -18.83 2.88 0.80
N GLU A 108 -20.10 2.91 0.37
CA GLU A 108 -20.57 2.20 -0.83
C GLU A 108 -19.92 2.79 -2.10
N THR A 109 -20.12 2.10 -3.21
CA THR A 109 -19.55 2.52 -4.51
C THR A 109 -20.05 3.91 -4.91
N GLY A 110 -19.10 4.76 -5.34
CA GLY A 110 -19.40 6.09 -5.89
C GLY A 110 -19.01 7.26 -5.00
N GLU A 111 -18.64 7.02 -3.74
CA GLU A 111 -18.05 8.06 -2.91
C GLU A 111 -16.52 8.00 -2.96
N TYR A 112 -15.90 9.15 -3.04
CA TYR A 112 -14.45 9.31 -3.02
C TYR A 112 -14.03 10.39 -2.02
N MET A 113 -12.87 10.20 -1.41
CA MET A 113 -12.32 11.18 -0.48
C MET A 113 -11.63 12.32 -1.19
N GLU A 114 -11.02 12.05 -2.35
CA GLU A 114 -10.27 13.02 -3.12
C GLU A 114 -10.28 12.68 -4.62
N VAL A 115 -10.08 13.69 -5.48
CA VAL A 115 -9.81 13.52 -6.91
C VAL A 115 -8.46 14.14 -7.21
N LEU A 116 -7.55 13.32 -7.70
CA LEU A 116 -6.18 13.70 -8.02
C LEU A 116 -6.01 13.86 -9.53
N HIS A 117 -5.31 14.92 -9.94
CA HIS A 117 -4.95 15.21 -11.33
C HIS A 117 -3.55 14.67 -11.59
N ILE A 118 -3.46 13.58 -12.36
CA ILE A 118 -2.27 12.74 -12.46
C ILE A 118 -1.78 12.63 -13.91
N ASN A 119 -0.47 12.81 -14.06
CA ASN A 119 0.27 12.72 -15.30
C ASN A 119 1.62 12.04 -15.04
N ASP A 120 1.85 10.85 -15.62
CA ASP A 120 3.04 10.01 -15.44
C ASP A 120 3.35 9.55 -14.00
N TYR A 121 2.43 9.75 -13.07
CA TYR A 121 2.52 9.34 -11.67
C TYR A 121 1.60 8.16 -11.36
N SER A 122 1.91 7.51 -10.25
CA SER A 122 1.06 6.51 -9.62
C SER A 122 0.32 7.09 -8.40
N VAL A 123 -0.83 6.51 -8.11
CA VAL A 123 -1.64 6.74 -6.91
C VAL A 123 -1.87 5.38 -6.26
N VAL A 124 -1.33 5.19 -5.08
CA VAL A 124 -1.39 3.91 -4.37
C VAL A 124 -1.88 4.13 -2.95
N SER A 125 -2.95 3.44 -2.59
CA SER A 125 -3.56 3.52 -1.26
C SER A 125 -3.34 2.23 -0.47
N SER A 126 -3.07 2.39 0.83
CA SER A 126 -3.14 1.34 1.84
C SER A 126 -4.16 1.75 2.89
N GLY A 127 -5.21 0.94 3.05
CA GLY A 127 -6.30 1.30 3.96
C GLY A 127 -6.89 0.10 4.68
N THR A 128 -7.42 0.35 5.87
CA THR A 128 -8.02 -0.67 6.75
C THR A 128 -9.31 -1.27 6.19
N TYR A 129 -9.97 -0.55 5.27
CA TYR A 129 -11.25 -0.90 4.66
C TYR A 129 -11.16 -1.90 3.49
N GLU A 130 -9.95 -2.27 3.06
CA GLU A 130 -9.77 -3.20 1.94
C GLU A 130 -10.04 -4.65 2.35
N ARG A 131 -9.54 -5.07 3.53
CA ARG A 131 -9.72 -6.40 4.10
C ARG A 131 -9.81 -6.27 5.60
N TYR A 132 -11.00 -6.48 6.13
CA TYR A 132 -11.30 -6.37 7.56
C TYR A 132 -12.51 -7.22 7.93
N PHE A 133 -12.69 -7.43 9.22
CA PHE A 133 -13.89 -7.99 9.80
C PHE A 133 -14.13 -7.42 11.20
N TYR A 134 -15.32 -7.66 11.71
CA TYR A 134 -15.68 -7.42 13.10
C TYR A 134 -15.86 -8.76 13.79
N SER A 135 -15.21 -8.97 14.95
CA SER A 135 -15.47 -10.13 15.83
C SER A 135 -16.85 -10.06 16.47
N ASP A 136 -17.28 -11.15 17.11
CA ASP A 136 -18.60 -11.24 17.76
C ASP A 136 -18.83 -10.17 18.85
N ASP A 137 -17.76 -9.69 19.47
CA ASP A 137 -17.81 -8.60 20.47
C ASP A 137 -17.76 -7.19 19.85
N GLY A 138 -17.73 -7.09 18.52
CA GLY A 138 -17.69 -5.84 17.78
C GLY A 138 -16.31 -5.22 17.62
N THR A 139 -15.23 -5.92 17.99
CA THR A 139 -13.86 -5.43 17.78
C THR A 139 -13.49 -5.47 16.30
N PHE A 140 -12.90 -4.38 15.80
CA PHE A 140 -12.47 -4.23 14.41
C PHE A 140 -11.07 -4.79 14.19
N TYR A 141 -10.91 -5.65 13.19
CA TYR A 141 -9.63 -6.21 12.77
C TYR A 141 -9.41 -6.02 11.28
N HIS A 142 -8.17 -5.66 10.88
CA HIS A 142 -7.79 -5.42 9.49
C HIS A 142 -6.43 -6.04 9.15
N HIS A 143 -6.12 -6.17 7.88
CA HIS A 143 -5.00 -6.95 7.36
C HIS A 143 -3.60 -6.33 7.54
N ILE A 144 -3.47 -5.08 7.98
CA ILE A 144 -2.16 -4.44 8.19
C ILE A 144 -1.70 -4.81 9.60
N LEU A 145 -0.88 -5.87 9.69
CA LEU A 145 -0.48 -6.49 10.94
C LEU A 145 0.83 -5.91 11.49
N ASN A 146 0.89 -5.75 12.81
CA ASN A 146 2.10 -5.36 13.51
C ASN A 146 3.01 -6.60 13.72
N PRO A 147 4.22 -6.62 13.14
CA PRO A 147 5.13 -7.77 13.26
C PRO A 147 5.65 -8.02 14.69
N ALA A 148 5.53 -7.04 15.59
CA ALA A 148 5.94 -7.19 16.99
C ALA A 148 4.86 -7.85 17.86
N THR A 149 3.58 -7.67 17.53
CA THR A 149 2.46 -8.19 18.32
C THR A 149 1.66 -9.28 17.64
N GLY A 150 1.70 -9.33 16.29
CA GLY A 150 0.91 -10.22 15.46
C GLY A 150 -0.56 -9.79 15.27
N TYR A 151 -0.97 -8.67 15.86
CA TYR A 151 -2.30 -8.07 15.72
C TYR A 151 -2.29 -6.88 14.74
N PRO A 152 -3.46 -6.46 14.22
CA PRO A 152 -3.55 -5.24 13.43
C PRO A 152 -2.98 -4.01 14.14
N TYR A 153 -2.46 -3.06 13.36
CA TYR A 153 -2.06 -1.75 13.89
C TYR A 153 -3.28 -0.95 14.35
N ASP A 154 -3.15 -0.27 15.49
CA ASP A 154 -4.13 0.70 15.99
C ASP A 154 -3.45 2.07 16.14
N ASN A 155 -3.56 2.90 15.12
CA ASN A 155 -2.87 4.20 15.03
C ASN A 155 -3.77 5.34 14.52
N ASN A 156 -5.09 5.17 14.62
CA ASN A 156 -6.11 6.15 14.21
C ASN A 156 -6.12 6.49 12.69
N LEU A 157 -5.35 5.79 11.85
CA LEU A 157 -5.41 5.96 10.39
C LEU A 157 -6.35 4.94 9.77
N CYS A 158 -7.13 5.37 8.77
CA CYS A 158 -7.93 4.46 7.95
C CYS A 158 -7.42 4.37 6.50
N ASP A 159 -6.68 5.37 6.00
CA ASP A 159 -6.07 5.38 4.67
C ASP A 159 -4.77 6.18 4.62
N VAL A 160 -3.84 5.71 3.80
CA VAL A 160 -2.67 6.47 3.34
C VAL A 160 -2.55 6.28 1.83
N THR A 161 -2.68 7.37 1.10
CA THR A 161 -2.53 7.41 -0.36
C THR A 161 -1.22 8.11 -0.72
N ILE A 162 -0.37 7.43 -1.48
CA ILE A 162 0.91 7.95 -1.98
C ILE A 162 0.80 8.32 -3.46
N ILE A 163 1.38 9.45 -3.82
CA ILE A 163 1.57 9.93 -5.19
C ILE A 163 3.07 9.88 -5.47
N SER A 164 3.49 9.10 -6.47
CA SER A 164 4.91 8.90 -6.81
C SER A 164 5.09 8.56 -8.29
N SER A 165 6.26 8.83 -8.87
CA SER A 165 6.56 8.49 -10.26
C SER A 165 6.72 6.98 -10.50
N GLU A 166 7.09 6.23 -9.45
CA GLU A 166 7.23 4.78 -9.45
C GLU A 166 6.18 4.14 -8.56
N SER A 167 5.39 3.23 -9.12
CA SER A 167 4.32 2.56 -8.38
C SER A 167 4.85 1.60 -7.31
N THR A 168 6.03 1.01 -7.53
CA THR A 168 6.74 0.19 -6.53
C THR A 168 7.01 0.99 -5.25
N VAL A 169 7.49 2.23 -5.42
CA VAL A 169 7.77 3.15 -4.30
C VAL A 169 6.47 3.52 -3.59
N GLY A 170 5.42 3.85 -4.37
CA GLY A 170 4.10 4.17 -3.82
C GLY A 170 3.50 3.03 -2.99
N ASP A 171 3.56 1.78 -3.51
CA ASP A 171 3.03 0.59 -2.83
C ASP A 171 3.78 0.32 -1.50
N CYS A 172 5.12 0.42 -1.53
CA CYS A 172 5.95 0.28 -0.34
C CYS A 172 5.68 1.38 0.71
N LEU A 173 5.64 2.64 0.28
CA LEU A 173 5.48 3.78 1.19
C LEU A 173 4.08 3.90 1.76
N SER A 174 3.03 3.52 1.05
CA SER A 174 1.66 3.60 1.56
C SER A 174 1.49 2.75 2.82
N THR A 175 1.99 1.51 2.80
CA THR A 175 1.97 0.62 3.96
C THR A 175 2.96 1.10 5.04
N THR A 176 4.16 1.54 4.66
CA THR A 176 5.16 2.04 5.62
C THR A 176 4.64 3.26 6.38
N CYS A 177 4.06 4.23 5.70
CA CYS A 177 3.51 5.43 6.33
C CYS A 177 2.29 5.11 7.20
N PHE A 178 1.46 4.15 6.77
CA PHE A 178 0.37 3.66 7.61
C PHE A 178 0.89 3.10 8.95
N VAL A 179 1.93 2.27 8.91
CA VAL A 179 2.57 1.66 10.09
C VAL A 179 3.23 2.70 11.00
N LEU A 180 3.88 3.71 10.43
CA LEU A 180 4.50 4.82 11.17
C LEU A 180 3.49 5.74 11.86
N GLY A 181 2.25 5.76 11.38
CA GLY A 181 1.23 6.70 11.83
C GLY A 181 1.37 8.09 11.17
N LEU A 182 0.45 9.00 11.51
CA LEU A 182 0.32 10.28 10.85
C LEU A 182 1.59 11.14 10.95
N ASP A 183 2.10 11.36 12.16
CA ASP A 183 3.18 12.33 12.38
C ASP A 183 4.52 11.89 11.77
N ASP A 184 4.91 10.64 11.99
CA ASP A 184 6.20 10.14 11.48
C ASP A 184 6.11 9.74 10.00
N GLY A 185 4.95 9.26 9.53
CA GLY A 185 4.69 9.05 8.11
C GLY A 185 4.74 10.36 7.32
N MET A 186 4.13 11.44 7.84
CA MET A 186 4.18 12.77 7.22
C MET A 186 5.60 13.33 7.16
N LYS A 187 6.38 13.20 8.26
CA LYS A 187 7.80 13.60 8.28
C LYS A 187 8.62 12.84 7.24
N LEU A 188 8.39 11.51 7.13
CA LEU A 188 9.07 10.69 6.13
C LEU A 188 8.76 11.21 4.73
N ILE A 189 7.48 11.37 4.37
CA ILE A 189 7.10 11.83 3.02
C ILE A 189 7.69 13.21 2.71
N ASN A 190 7.57 14.18 3.62
CA ASN A 190 8.11 15.52 3.41
C ASN A 190 9.65 15.57 3.33
N SER A 191 10.34 14.49 3.72
CA SER A 191 11.80 14.35 3.53
C SER A 191 12.20 13.76 2.18
N LEU A 192 11.25 13.26 1.39
CA LEU A 192 11.49 12.60 0.11
C LEU A 192 11.11 13.52 -1.05
N GLU A 193 11.99 13.65 -2.04
CA GLU A 193 11.74 14.47 -3.22
C GLU A 193 10.81 13.77 -4.21
N GLY A 194 9.80 14.49 -4.72
CA GLY A 194 8.89 14.00 -5.76
C GLY A 194 7.87 12.96 -5.30
N ILE A 195 7.70 12.80 -3.99
CA ILE A 195 6.72 11.89 -3.39
C ILE A 195 5.79 12.70 -2.49
N GLU A 196 4.49 12.52 -2.69
CA GLU A 196 3.48 13.21 -1.89
C GLU A 196 2.48 12.20 -1.31
N ALA A 197 1.77 12.63 -0.25
CA ALA A 197 0.80 11.78 0.41
C ALA A 197 -0.46 12.52 0.87
N VAL A 198 -1.55 11.77 0.92
CA VAL A 198 -2.78 12.13 1.62
C VAL A 198 -3.03 11.07 2.69
N PHE A 199 -3.16 11.47 3.93
CA PHE A 199 -3.52 10.61 5.06
C PHE A 199 -4.96 10.88 5.46
N MET A 200 -5.68 9.85 5.86
CA MET A 200 -7.03 9.97 6.41
C MET A 200 -7.12 9.25 7.76
N THR A 201 -7.63 9.95 8.75
CA THR A 201 -7.90 9.40 10.08
C THR A 201 -9.30 8.78 10.18
N ASN A 202 -9.55 7.99 11.21
CA ASN A 202 -10.82 7.28 11.43
C ASN A 202 -12.03 8.23 11.59
N ASP A 203 -11.81 9.48 11.99
CA ASP A 203 -12.85 10.51 12.07
C ASP A 203 -13.12 11.20 10.72
N GLY A 204 -12.42 10.80 9.65
CA GLY A 204 -12.57 11.35 8.31
C GLY A 204 -11.75 12.62 8.04
N SER A 205 -10.90 13.06 8.98
CA SER A 205 -10.00 14.20 8.76
C SER A 205 -8.89 13.84 7.77
N LYS A 206 -8.57 14.79 6.87
CA LYS A 206 -7.53 14.61 5.83
C LYS A 206 -6.31 15.48 6.13
N TYR A 207 -5.13 14.89 5.94
CA TYR A 207 -3.83 15.56 6.12
C TYR A 207 -3.01 15.36 4.85
N TYR A 208 -2.31 16.40 4.43
CA TYR A 208 -1.61 16.47 3.15
C TYR A 208 -0.14 16.77 3.38
N SER A 209 0.73 16.10 2.65
CA SER A 209 2.14 16.48 2.58
C SER A 209 2.30 17.86 1.92
N ASP A 210 3.49 18.43 2.01
CA ASP A 210 3.76 19.85 1.71
C ASP A 210 3.30 20.26 0.31
N ASN A 211 3.45 19.41 -0.72
CA ASN A 211 3.08 19.71 -2.10
C ASN A 211 1.90 18.86 -2.63
N ALA A 212 1.29 18.01 -1.82
CA ALA A 212 0.20 17.13 -2.28
C ALA A 212 -0.97 17.89 -2.90
N LYS A 213 -1.23 19.12 -2.43
CA LYS A 213 -2.30 20.00 -2.96
C LYS A 213 -2.07 20.42 -4.40
N ALA A 214 -0.86 20.31 -4.94
CA ALA A 214 -0.61 20.57 -6.36
C ALA A 214 -1.32 19.54 -7.29
N TYR A 215 -1.67 18.39 -6.77
CA TYR A 215 -2.41 17.32 -7.48
C TYR A 215 -3.92 17.39 -7.25
N ILE A 216 -4.40 18.36 -6.46
CA ILE A 216 -5.82 18.54 -6.10
C ILE A 216 -6.27 19.91 -6.60
N ASN A 217 -7.45 20.02 -7.18
CA ASN A 217 -8.05 21.31 -7.58
C ASN A 217 -8.89 21.92 -6.45
#